data_ebeda9440b5811ada3a7a44f54bbc9dd
#
_entry.id   ebeda9440b5811ada3a7a44f54bbc9dd
#
_cell.length_a   1.000
_cell.length_b   1.000
_cell.length_c   1.000
_cell.angle_alpha   90.00
_cell.angle_beta   90.00
_cell.angle_gamma   90.00
#
_symmetry.space_group_name_H-M   'P 1'
#
loop_
_entity.id
_entity.type
_entity.pdbx_description
1 polymer ?
#
loop_
_entity_poly.entity_id
_entity_poly.type
_entity_poly.pdbx_seq_one_letter_code
_entity_poly.pdbx_strand_id
1 'polypeptide(L)'
;VAKKLEAQGVVSSKTLFHLGIDYSGRKRDLKAGSYLIAAGASMSQIADQLTTSGRNTCGTEGIFRVGVSRNTILVRELDPATNRYVEVSRSNLTDDAVSENYLNALKDDDVRIRIAVSEGTTSWNITNALEGFKALDGPIVDIPTEGTLAPDSYEIKFGDLRADVLRRMEKAQDKRLKLVWESRSDKTPVDNIHDLLVLASIIEKETGIPSERRQVASVFANRLKLGMRLQTDPSVIYGITLGKRVLGRGLRKSELRRDTPWNTYVNKGLPPSAIASPGLA
;
A
#
# COMPACT_ATOMS: atom_id res chain seq x y z
N VAL A 1 -22.60 10.50 11.90
CA VAL A 1 -21.86 11.12 13.01
C VAL A 1 -22.81 11.40 14.17
N ALA A 2 -23.80 12.30 14.06
CA ALA A 2 -24.68 12.73 15.17
C ALA A 2 -25.34 11.56 15.94
N LYS A 3 -25.89 10.54 15.22
CA LYS A 3 -26.49 9.36 15.83
C LYS A 3 -25.48 8.53 16.66
N LYS A 4 -24.23 8.42 16.19
CA LYS A 4 -23.17 7.68 16.92
C LYS A 4 -22.73 8.44 18.17
N LEU A 5 -22.61 9.78 18.10
CA LEU A 5 -22.28 10.63 19.25
C LEU A 5 -23.35 10.59 20.34
N GLU A 6 -24.64 10.56 19.97
CA GLU A 6 -25.75 10.40 20.93
C GLU A 6 -25.72 9.01 21.58
N ALA A 7 -25.53 7.95 20.78
CA ALA A 7 -25.47 6.58 21.29
C ALA A 7 -24.30 6.34 22.26
N GLN A 8 -23.20 7.06 22.09
CA GLN A 8 -22.02 7.03 22.98
C GLN A 8 -22.11 8.02 24.16
N GLY A 9 -23.23 8.74 24.30
CA GLY A 9 -23.40 9.72 25.37
C GLY A 9 -22.55 11.00 25.26
N VAL A 10 -21.92 11.20 24.11
CA VAL A 10 -21.05 12.37 23.84
C VAL A 10 -21.89 13.64 23.65
N VAL A 11 -23.04 13.53 23.04
CA VAL A 11 -24.03 14.60 22.90
C VAL A 11 -25.37 14.14 23.44
N SER A 12 -26.11 15.05 24.09
CA SER A 12 -27.40 14.79 24.68
C SER A 12 -28.50 14.66 23.63
N SER A 13 -28.34 15.20 22.43
CA SER A 13 -29.30 15.16 21.34
C SER A 13 -28.63 15.26 19.97
N LYS A 14 -28.85 14.23 19.17
CA LYS A 14 -28.42 14.20 17.76
C LYS A 14 -29.04 15.34 16.93
N THR A 15 -30.28 15.70 17.24
CA THR A 15 -31.01 16.75 16.51
C THR A 15 -30.39 18.11 16.77
N LEU A 16 -30.11 18.45 18.03
CA LEU A 16 -29.47 19.69 18.41
C LEU A 16 -28.03 19.79 17.83
N PHE A 17 -27.27 18.69 17.89
CA PHE A 17 -25.96 18.64 17.29
C PHE A 17 -26.02 18.84 15.77
N HIS A 18 -26.95 18.21 15.08
CA HIS A 18 -27.13 18.36 13.63
C HIS A 18 -27.47 19.81 13.25
N LEU A 19 -28.44 20.41 13.97
CA LEU A 19 -28.81 21.82 13.76
C LEU A 19 -27.64 22.77 14.03
N GLY A 20 -26.85 22.53 15.08
CA GLY A 20 -25.69 23.34 15.40
C GLY A 20 -24.59 23.26 14.31
N ILE A 21 -24.32 22.08 13.78
CA ILE A 21 -23.37 21.86 12.68
C ILE A 21 -23.87 22.50 11.37
N ASP A 22 -25.16 22.36 11.06
CA ASP A 22 -25.75 22.98 9.86
C ASP A 22 -25.72 24.51 9.95
N TYR A 23 -26.10 25.07 11.12
CA TYR A 23 -26.06 26.52 11.36
C TYR A 23 -24.65 27.11 11.28
N SER A 24 -23.64 26.37 11.76
CA SER A 24 -22.24 26.78 11.68
C SER A 24 -21.62 26.64 10.27
N GLY A 25 -22.36 26.08 9.31
CA GLY A 25 -21.87 25.83 7.94
C GLY A 25 -20.82 24.70 7.81
N ARG A 26 -20.50 24.00 8.90
CA ARG A 26 -19.37 23.04 8.99
C ARG A 26 -19.71 21.60 8.60
N LYS A 27 -20.90 21.35 8.09
CA LYS A 27 -21.36 19.99 7.75
C LYS A 27 -20.43 19.26 6.77
N ARG A 28 -19.86 20.00 5.82
CA ARG A 28 -18.93 19.46 4.81
C ARG A 28 -17.54 19.19 5.35
N ASP A 29 -17.18 19.79 6.47
CA ASP A 29 -15.86 19.71 7.09
C ASP A 29 -15.78 18.60 8.13
N LEU A 30 -16.89 17.91 8.41
CA LEU A 30 -16.92 16.78 9.34
C LEU A 30 -16.00 15.67 8.84
N LYS A 31 -15.03 15.31 9.65
CA LYS A 31 -14.05 14.25 9.37
C LYS A 31 -14.44 12.97 10.11
N ALA A 32 -14.36 11.84 9.41
CA ALA A 32 -14.48 10.53 10.05
C ALA A 32 -13.18 10.21 10.77
N GLY A 33 -13.27 9.61 11.96
CA GLY A 33 -12.10 9.25 12.76
C GLY A 33 -12.47 8.89 14.19
N SER A 34 -11.47 8.52 15.00
CA SER A 34 -11.58 8.29 16.43
C SER A 34 -11.16 9.56 17.16
N TYR A 35 -12.01 10.06 18.04
CA TYR A 35 -11.81 11.33 18.73
C TYR A 35 -11.93 11.15 20.25
N LEU A 36 -10.89 11.56 20.98
CA LEU A 36 -10.97 11.69 22.42
C LEU A 36 -11.66 13.01 22.76
N ILE A 37 -12.90 12.91 23.25
CA ILE A 37 -13.69 14.07 23.63
C ILE A 37 -13.68 14.19 25.15
N ALA A 38 -13.21 15.33 25.64
CA ALA A 38 -13.13 15.59 27.08
C ALA A 38 -14.54 15.56 27.72
N ALA A 39 -14.65 15.01 28.93
CA ALA A 39 -15.89 15.04 29.68
C ALA A 39 -16.34 16.50 29.92
N GLY A 40 -17.62 16.79 29.65
CA GLY A 40 -18.16 18.13 29.75
C GLY A 40 -17.81 19.09 28.60
N ALA A 41 -17.21 18.59 27.50
CA ALA A 41 -16.99 19.41 26.32
C ALA A 41 -18.30 19.97 25.77
N SER A 42 -18.30 21.25 25.43
CA SER A 42 -19.44 21.90 24.82
C SER A 42 -19.67 21.40 23.39
N MET A 43 -20.88 21.54 22.88
CA MET A 43 -21.21 21.15 21.50
C MET A 43 -20.35 21.87 20.44
N SER A 44 -19.98 23.13 20.71
CA SER A 44 -19.05 23.88 19.86
C SER A 44 -17.66 23.27 19.85
N GLN A 45 -17.12 22.93 21.02
CA GLN A 45 -15.81 22.28 21.14
C GLN A 45 -15.79 20.91 20.44
N ILE A 46 -16.86 20.14 20.56
CA ILE A 46 -17.03 18.86 19.85
C ILE A 46 -17.05 19.12 18.33
N ALA A 47 -17.82 20.11 17.88
CA ALA A 47 -17.87 20.48 16.47
C ALA A 47 -16.49 20.93 15.95
N ASP A 48 -15.77 21.76 16.71
CA ASP A 48 -14.42 22.21 16.36
C ASP A 48 -13.46 21.03 16.23
N GLN A 49 -13.48 20.10 17.16
CA GLN A 49 -12.62 18.94 17.15
C GLN A 49 -12.90 18.02 15.93
N LEU A 50 -14.17 17.84 15.56
CA LEU A 50 -14.58 17.00 14.44
C LEU A 50 -14.37 17.67 13.07
N THR A 51 -14.19 18.97 13.01
CA THR A 51 -14.04 19.71 11.74
C THR A 51 -12.64 20.25 11.49
N THR A 52 -11.92 20.69 12.53
CA THR A 52 -10.61 21.35 12.40
C THR A 52 -9.44 20.46 12.73
N SER A 53 -9.56 19.55 13.70
CA SER A 53 -8.48 18.63 14.09
C SER A 53 -8.19 17.57 13.01
N GLY A 54 -7.08 16.88 13.15
CA GLY A 54 -6.76 15.72 12.32
C GLY A 54 -7.86 14.64 12.36
N ARG A 55 -7.78 13.65 11.47
CA ARG A 55 -8.81 12.59 11.37
C ARG A 55 -8.97 11.74 12.64
N ASN A 56 -7.92 11.68 13.48
CA ASN A 56 -7.95 10.94 14.75
C ASN A 56 -7.26 11.77 15.81
N THR A 57 -7.83 11.84 16.99
CA THR A 57 -7.21 12.42 18.21
C THR A 57 -6.94 11.37 19.28
N CYS A 58 -7.35 10.14 19.07
CA CYS A 58 -7.04 8.95 19.88
C CYS A 58 -7.21 7.70 19.01
N GLY A 59 -6.86 6.57 19.59
CA GLY A 59 -7.09 5.26 19.01
C GLY A 59 -5.80 4.52 18.66
N THR A 60 -5.96 3.23 18.41
CA THR A 60 -4.91 2.31 18.01
C THR A 60 -4.95 2.10 16.51
N GLU A 61 -3.77 2.07 15.89
CA GLU A 61 -3.62 1.74 14.47
C GLU A 61 -2.85 0.42 14.34
N GLY A 62 -3.49 -0.57 13.74
CA GLY A 62 -2.87 -1.83 13.34
C GLY A 62 -2.43 -1.75 11.89
N ILE A 63 -1.14 -1.86 11.62
CA ILE A 63 -0.60 -1.85 10.24
C ILE A 63 -0.05 -3.22 9.90
N PHE A 64 -0.68 -3.89 8.95
CA PHE A 64 -0.12 -5.06 8.31
C PHE A 64 0.76 -4.61 7.14
N ARG A 65 2.08 -4.71 7.30
CA ARG A 65 3.03 -4.30 6.28
C ARG A 65 3.46 -5.50 5.43
N VAL A 66 3.15 -5.44 4.15
CA VAL A 66 3.62 -6.39 3.14
C VAL A 66 4.90 -5.83 2.52
N GLY A 67 6.02 -6.45 2.83
CA GLY A 67 7.35 -6.02 2.35
C GLY A 67 7.91 -6.94 1.26
N VAL A 68 8.96 -6.50 0.62
CA VAL A 68 9.64 -7.27 -0.44
C VAL A 68 10.24 -8.57 0.09
N SER A 69 10.75 -8.59 1.32
CA SER A 69 11.46 -9.73 1.91
C SER A 69 10.80 -10.30 3.17
N ARG A 70 9.99 -9.51 3.86
CA ARG A 70 9.31 -9.92 5.09
C ARG A 70 8.02 -9.16 5.30
N ASN A 71 7.06 -9.79 5.95
CA ASN A 71 5.80 -9.18 6.34
C ASN A 71 5.82 -8.93 7.86
N THR A 72 5.37 -7.76 8.28
CA THR A 72 5.37 -7.37 9.69
C THR A 72 4.03 -6.79 10.10
N ILE A 73 3.69 -6.99 11.35
CA ILE A 73 2.56 -6.35 12.01
C ILE A 73 3.11 -5.26 12.91
N LEU A 74 2.54 -4.08 12.82
CA LEU A 74 2.93 -2.91 13.58
C LEU A 74 1.70 -2.37 14.29
N VAL A 75 1.78 -2.19 15.59
CA VAL A 75 0.75 -1.53 16.39
C VAL A 75 1.28 -0.15 16.81
N ARG A 76 0.46 0.85 16.57
CA ARG A 76 0.74 2.23 16.98
C ARG A 76 -0.43 2.77 17.80
N GLU A 77 -0.11 3.56 18.78
CA GLU A 77 -1.09 4.32 19.55
C GLU A 77 -0.86 5.81 19.35
N LEU A 78 -1.96 6.56 19.26
CA LEU A 78 -1.88 7.99 19.15
C LEU A 78 -1.55 8.57 20.54
N ASP A 79 -0.39 9.20 20.66
CA ASP A 79 -0.03 9.97 21.84
C ASP A 79 -0.81 11.30 21.85
N PRO A 80 -1.71 11.50 22.84
CA PRO A 80 -2.53 12.71 22.91
C PRO A 80 -1.72 14.00 23.14
N ALA A 81 -0.54 13.89 23.75
CA ALA A 81 0.29 15.05 24.06
C ALA A 81 1.00 15.59 22.82
N THR A 82 1.47 14.69 21.95
CA THR A 82 2.23 15.06 20.75
C THR A 82 1.39 15.03 19.48
N ASN A 83 0.19 14.46 19.52
CA ASN A 83 -0.69 14.18 18.39
C ASN A 83 0.02 13.36 17.28
N ARG A 84 0.89 12.43 17.68
CA ARG A 84 1.65 11.54 16.81
C ARG A 84 1.42 10.10 17.19
N TYR A 85 1.38 9.24 16.18
CA TYR A 85 1.35 7.80 16.42
C TYR A 85 2.73 7.29 16.84
N VAL A 86 2.78 6.69 18.04
CA VAL A 86 3.98 6.05 18.60
C VAL A 86 3.87 4.54 18.40
N GLU A 87 4.95 3.92 17.97
CA GLU A 87 5.02 2.47 17.85
C GLU A 87 5.03 1.81 19.22
N VAL A 88 4.05 0.94 19.48
CA VAL A 88 3.90 0.20 20.73
C VAL A 88 4.43 -1.23 20.57
N SER A 89 4.24 -1.83 19.41
CA SER A 89 4.65 -3.21 19.14
C SER A 89 4.97 -3.42 17.66
N ARG A 90 5.96 -4.29 17.41
CA ARG A 90 6.31 -4.78 16.09
C ARG A 90 6.59 -6.28 16.14
N SER A 91 5.97 -7.03 15.28
CA SER A 91 6.14 -8.48 15.21
C SER A 91 6.23 -8.96 13.76
N ASN A 92 6.90 -10.07 13.52
CA ASN A 92 6.83 -10.75 12.23
C ASN A 92 5.55 -11.57 12.16
N LEU A 93 5.00 -11.73 10.97
CA LEU A 93 3.76 -12.48 10.75
C LEU A 93 3.88 -13.97 11.13
N THR A 94 5.10 -14.49 11.20
CA THR A 94 5.40 -15.90 11.51
C THR A 94 5.37 -16.25 13.01
N ASP A 95 5.18 -15.25 13.88
CA ASP A 95 5.16 -15.47 15.32
C ASP A 95 3.73 -15.80 15.80
N ASP A 96 3.43 -17.08 15.99
CA ASP A 96 2.10 -17.60 16.36
C ASP A 96 1.52 -16.96 17.64
N ALA A 97 2.35 -16.64 18.62
CA ALA A 97 1.93 -16.04 19.90
C ALA A 97 1.42 -14.58 19.78
N VAL A 98 1.84 -13.85 18.78
CA VAL A 98 1.42 -12.46 18.52
C VAL A 98 0.06 -12.43 17.82
N SER A 99 -0.31 -13.50 17.16
CA SER A 99 -1.47 -13.61 16.29
C SER A 99 -2.81 -13.47 17.03
N GLU A 100 -3.02 -14.04 18.20
CA GLU A 100 -4.33 -14.04 18.86
C GLU A 100 -4.63 -12.76 19.66
N ASN A 101 -3.70 -12.30 20.47
CA ASN A 101 -3.87 -11.05 21.22
C ASN A 101 -4.00 -9.84 20.29
N TYR A 102 -3.23 -9.84 19.21
CA TYR A 102 -3.31 -8.82 18.17
C TYR A 102 -4.65 -8.85 17.43
N LEU A 103 -5.09 -10.04 17.01
CA LEU A 103 -6.38 -10.20 16.32
C LEU A 103 -7.57 -9.81 17.21
N ASN A 104 -7.49 -10.08 18.51
CA ASN A 104 -8.51 -9.65 19.45
C ASN A 104 -8.53 -8.13 19.63
N ALA A 105 -7.36 -7.50 19.70
CA ALA A 105 -7.25 -6.03 19.71
C ALA A 105 -7.77 -5.40 18.40
N LEU A 106 -7.62 -6.05 17.26
CA LEU A 106 -8.13 -5.55 15.98
C LEU A 106 -9.65 -5.61 15.82
N LYS A 107 -10.35 -6.35 16.70
CA LYS A 107 -11.83 -6.44 16.70
C LYS A 107 -12.48 -5.24 17.38
N ASP A 108 -11.69 -4.44 18.08
CA ASP A 108 -12.21 -3.28 18.79
C ASP A 108 -12.65 -2.19 17.79
N ASP A 109 -13.82 -1.62 17.97
CA ASP A 109 -14.42 -0.61 17.08
C ASP A 109 -13.54 0.66 16.93
N ASP A 110 -12.63 0.90 17.87
CA ASP A 110 -11.74 2.05 17.91
C ASP A 110 -10.39 1.80 17.20
N VAL A 111 -10.14 0.58 16.75
CA VAL A 111 -8.90 0.22 16.05
C VAL A 111 -9.02 0.45 14.55
N ARG A 112 -8.05 1.13 14.02
CA ARG A 112 -7.88 1.36 12.58
C ARG A 112 -6.94 0.31 12.01
N ILE A 113 -7.41 -0.49 11.06
CA ILE A 113 -6.58 -1.51 10.41
C ILE A 113 -6.17 -1.02 9.03
N ARG A 114 -4.88 -1.14 8.73
CA ARG A 114 -4.33 -0.79 7.42
C ARG A 114 -3.41 -1.88 6.90
N ILE A 115 -3.49 -2.12 5.61
CA ILE A 115 -2.52 -2.91 4.87
C ILE A 115 -1.62 -1.94 4.12
N ALA A 116 -0.32 -1.96 4.41
CA ALA A 116 0.68 -1.14 3.74
C ALA A 116 1.57 -2.03 2.87
N VAL A 117 1.47 -1.87 1.55
CA VAL A 117 2.26 -2.63 0.58
C VAL A 117 3.46 -1.80 0.15
N SER A 118 4.66 -2.37 0.30
CA SER A 118 5.90 -1.72 -0.12
C SER A 118 6.07 -1.76 -1.64
N GLU A 119 6.63 -0.70 -2.20
CA GLU A 119 7.07 -0.65 -3.59
C GLU A 119 8.06 -1.79 -3.88
N GLY A 120 8.08 -2.30 -5.10
CA GLY A 120 8.94 -3.41 -5.51
C GLY A 120 8.50 -4.79 -5.02
N THR A 121 7.31 -4.91 -4.38
CA THR A 121 6.72 -6.20 -3.97
C THR A 121 6.05 -6.88 -5.16
N THR A 122 6.14 -8.22 -5.26
CA THR A 122 5.52 -8.99 -6.34
C THR A 122 4.06 -9.32 -6.05
N SER A 123 3.25 -9.52 -7.09
CA SER A 123 1.84 -9.91 -6.96
C SER A 123 1.67 -11.19 -6.15
N TRP A 124 2.56 -12.17 -6.36
CA TRP A 124 2.55 -13.39 -5.56
C TRP A 124 2.80 -13.13 -4.07
N ASN A 125 3.78 -12.27 -3.73
CA ASN A 125 4.07 -11.98 -2.34
C ASN A 125 2.93 -11.21 -1.68
N ILE A 126 2.28 -10.28 -2.40
CA ILE A 126 1.11 -9.56 -1.91
C ILE A 126 -0.03 -10.54 -1.61
N THR A 127 -0.39 -11.41 -2.58
CA THR A 127 -1.50 -12.37 -2.42
C THR A 127 -1.22 -13.36 -1.29
N ASN A 128 -0.01 -13.93 -1.24
CA ASN A 128 0.38 -14.85 -0.18
C ASN A 128 0.36 -14.20 1.22
N ALA A 129 0.76 -12.93 1.32
CA ALA A 129 0.68 -12.19 2.56
C ALA A 129 -0.78 -11.94 2.99
N LEU A 130 -1.66 -11.59 2.05
CA LEU A 130 -3.08 -11.38 2.34
C LEU A 130 -3.79 -12.69 2.72
N GLU A 131 -3.41 -13.84 2.15
CA GLU A 131 -3.93 -15.14 2.55
C GLU A 131 -3.60 -15.46 4.01
N GLY A 132 -2.37 -15.15 4.44
CA GLY A 132 -1.94 -15.31 5.81
C GLY A 132 -2.54 -14.31 6.81
N PHE A 133 -3.16 -13.24 6.35
CA PHE A 133 -3.70 -12.20 7.24
C PHE A 133 -5.13 -12.52 7.68
N LYS A 134 -5.26 -12.98 8.93
CA LYS A 134 -6.50 -13.50 9.52
C LYS A 134 -7.61 -12.45 9.75
N ALA A 135 -7.30 -11.15 9.62
CA ALA A 135 -8.32 -10.10 9.68
C ALA A 135 -9.15 -9.97 8.40
N LEU A 136 -8.74 -10.65 7.33
CA LEU A 136 -9.46 -10.68 6.06
C LEU A 136 -10.14 -12.02 5.84
N ASP A 137 -11.30 -11.98 5.16
CA ASP A 137 -12.10 -13.15 4.82
C ASP A 137 -12.05 -13.47 3.32
N GLY A 138 -12.53 -14.67 2.99
CA GLY A 138 -12.67 -15.17 1.63
C GLY A 138 -11.35 -15.64 1.00
N PRO A 139 -11.41 -16.55 0.01
CA PRO A 139 -10.23 -17.04 -0.71
C PRO A 139 -9.72 -16.03 -1.74
N ILE A 140 -8.46 -16.17 -2.13
CA ILE A 140 -7.92 -15.57 -3.35
C ILE A 140 -7.96 -16.66 -4.43
N VAL A 141 -8.75 -16.43 -5.49
CA VAL A 141 -8.94 -17.42 -6.55
C VAL A 141 -7.77 -17.39 -7.53
N ASP A 142 -7.36 -16.18 -7.94
CA ASP A 142 -6.30 -15.98 -8.92
C ASP A 142 -5.28 -14.95 -8.42
N ILE A 143 -4.02 -15.14 -8.79
CA ILE A 143 -2.97 -14.16 -8.54
C ILE A 143 -3.05 -13.10 -9.64
N PRO A 144 -3.26 -11.82 -9.30
CA PRO A 144 -3.27 -10.74 -10.30
C PRO A 144 -1.98 -10.66 -11.10
N THR A 145 -2.09 -10.18 -12.34
CA THR A 145 -0.94 -9.98 -13.22
C THR A 145 0.14 -9.15 -12.53
N GLU A 146 1.40 -9.50 -12.76
CA GLU A 146 2.52 -8.81 -12.11
C GLU A 146 2.54 -7.31 -12.43
N GLY A 147 2.72 -6.49 -11.39
CA GLY A 147 2.75 -5.04 -11.47
C GLY A 147 1.39 -4.35 -11.47
N THR A 148 0.26 -5.08 -11.53
CA THR A 148 -1.09 -4.49 -11.55
C THR A 148 -1.63 -4.11 -10.18
N LEU A 149 -0.94 -4.44 -9.11
CA LEU A 149 -1.33 -4.08 -7.75
C LEU A 149 -0.58 -2.82 -7.29
N ALA A 150 -1.29 -1.73 -7.00
CA ALA A 150 -0.64 -0.51 -6.55
C ALA A 150 -0.05 -0.69 -5.14
N PRO A 151 1.25 -0.45 -4.95
CA PRO A 151 1.84 -0.37 -3.62
C PRO A 151 1.41 0.93 -2.94
N ASP A 152 0.59 0.79 -1.88
CA ASP A 152 0.03 1.90 -1.13
C ASP A 152 -0.46 1.41 0.24
N SER A 153 -1.15 2.27 0.96
CA SER A 153 -1.77 1.96 2.24
C SER A 153 -3.29 1.90 2.10
N TYR A 154 -3.87 0.74 2.41
CA TYR A 154 -5.29 0.45 2.27
C TYR A 154 -5.92 0.25 3.64
N GLU A 155 -6.90 1.09 3.98
CA GLU A 155 -7.70 0.92 5.17
C GLU A 155 -8.68 -0.23 4.96
N ILE A 156 -8.79 -1.11 5.95
CA ILE A 156 -9.69 -2.26 5.94
C ILE A 156 -10.45 -2.33 7.25
N LYS A 157 -11.52 -3.13 7.23
CA LYS A 157 -12.24 -3.57 8.43
C LYS A 157 -12.02 -5.05 8.65
N PHE A 158 -12.14 -5.49 9.89
CA PHE A 158 -12.11 -6.92 10.20
C PHE A 158 -13.24 -7.63 9.44
N GLY A 159 -12.91 -8.71 8.72
CA GLY A 159 -13.87 -9.45 7.88
C GLY A 159 -14.02 -8.91 6.44
N ASP A 160 -13.30 -7.86 6.05
CA ASP A 160 -13.28 -7.43 4.64
C ASP A 160 -12.78 -8.57 3.74
N LEU A 161 -13.34 -8.68 2.52
CA LEU A 161 -12.93 -9.73 1.59
C LEU A 161 -11.57 -9.43 0.95
N ARG A 162 -10.68 -10.43 0.92
CA ARG A 162 -9.38 -10.35 0.23
C ARG A 162 -9.52 -9.90 -1.23
N ALA A 163 -10.52 -10.43 -1.92
CA ALA A 163 -10.82 -10.06 -3.30
C ALA A 163 -11.15 -8.56 -3.45
N ASP A 164 -11.83 -7.96 -2.48
CA ASP A 164 -12.14 -6.52 -2.53
C ASP A 164 -10.92 -5.67 -2.30
N VAL A 165 -10.01 -6.09 -1.43
CA VAL A 165 -8.73 -5.42 -1.21
C VAL A 165 -7.89 -5.46 -2.49
N LEU A 166 -7.74 -6.62 -3.13
CA LEU A 166 -7.02 -6.77 -4.39
C LEU A 166 -7.63 -5.90 -5.49
N ARG A 167 -8.95 -5.90 -5.65
CA ARG A 167 -9.67 -5.06 -6.62
C ARG A 167 -9.42 -3.56 -6.40
N ARG A 168 -9.32 -3.12 -5.14
CA ARG A 168 -8.96 -1.73 -4.81
C ARG A 168 -7.54 -1.41 -5.21
N MET A 169 -6.61 -2.35 -5.03
CA MET A 169 -5.21 -2.21 -5.46
C MET A 169 -5.09 -2.13 -6.99
N GLU A 170 -5.77 -3.01 -7.72
CA GLU A 170 -5.81 -3.00 -9.20
C GLU A 170 -6.39 -1.69 -9.74
N LYS A 171 -7.54 -1.26 -9.21
CA LYS A 171 -8.17 0.00 -9.60
C LYS A 171 -7.27 1.21 -9.34
N ALA A 172 -6.53 1.20 -8.24
CA ALA A 172 -5.58 2.25 -7.91
C ALA A 172 -4.42 2.27 -8.92
N GLN A 173 -3.88 1.12 -9.29
CA GLN A 173 -2.80 1.00 -10.27
C GLN A 173 -3.24 1.43 -11.67
N ASP A 174 -4.40 0.96 -12.11
CA ASP A 174 -4.97 1.37 -13.42
C ASP A 174 -5.14 2.89 -13.50
N LYS A 175 -5.65 3.51 -12.44
CA LYS A 175 -5.77 4.97 -12.38
C LYS A 175 -4.41 5.66 -12.44
N ARG A 176 -3.39 5.17 -11.71
CA ARG A 176 -2.02 5.71 -11.74
C ARG A 176 -1.42 5.61 -13.13
N LEU A 177 -1.49 4.44 -13.73
CA LEU A 177 -0.92 4.19 -15.06
C LEU A 177 -1.55 5.09 -16.12
N LYS A 178 -2.87 5.29 -16.10
CA LYS A 178 -3.56 6.20 -17.02
C LYS A 178 -3.08 7.64 -16.85
N LEU A 179 -3.01 8.14 -15.63
CA LEU A 179 -2.54 9.50 -15.35
C LEU A 179 -1.08 9.72 -15.80
N VAL A 180 -0.20 8.77 -15.50
CA VAL A 180 1.22 8.85 -15.91
C VAL A 180 1.33 8.76 -17.43
N TRP A 181 0.56 7.89 -18.08
CA TRP A 181 0.57 7.75 -19.53
C TRP A 181 0.10 9.02 -20.24
N GLU A 182 -0.97 9.66 -19.75
CA GLU A 182 -1.49 10.92 -20.30
C GLU A 182 -0.51 12.08 -20.13
N SER A 183 0.25 12.11 -19.04
CA SER A 183 1.23 13.17 -18.73
C SER A 183 2.66 12.88 -19.17
N ARG A 184 2.89 11.75 -19.87
CA ARG A 184 4.23 11.35 -20.31
C ARG A 184 4.87 12.33 -21.28
N SER A 185 6.19 12.38 -21.27
CA SER A 185 6.97 13.13 -22.27
C SER A 185 6.98 12.41 -23.63
N ASP A 186 7.02 13.15 -24.72
CA ASP A 186 7.24 12.62 -26.08
C ASP A 186 8.57 11.86 -26.23
N LYS A 187 9.50 12.03 -25.28
CA LYS A 187 10.78 11.32 -25.24
C LYS A 187 10.69 9.95 -24.53
N THR A 188 9.53 9.60 -24.01
CA THR A 188 9.30 8.30 -23.35
C THR A 188 9.66 7.15 -24.31
N PRO A 189 10.49 6.18 -23.91
CA PRO A 189 11.08 5.19 -24.81
C PRO A 189 10.17 3.97 -25.07
N VAL A 190 8.89 4.08 -24.75
CA VAL A 190 7.88 3.00 -24.85
C VAL A 190 6.60 3.51 -25.50
N ASP A 191 5.91 2.62 -26.23
CA ASP A 191 4.79 2.99 -27.10
C ASP A 191 3.41 2.67 -26.50
N ASN A 192 3.36 2.00 -25.36
CA ASN A 192 2.12 1.61 -24.71
C ASN A 192 2.25 1.56 -23.18
N ILE A 193 1.09 1.54 -22.49
CA ILE A 193 1.00 1.54 -21.02
C ILE A 193 1.61 0.27 -20.41
N HIS A 194 1.48 -0.88 -21.06
CA HIS A 194 2.06 -2.13 -20.58
C HIS A 194 3.59 -2.03 -20.52
N ASP A 195 4.22 -1.59 -21.58
CA ASP A 195 5.68 -1.43 -21.63
C ASP A 195 6.17 -0.36 -20.64
N LEU A 196 5.36 0.69 -20.40
CA LEU A 196 5.64 1.66 -19.35
C LEU A 196 5.68 0.99 -17.98
N LEU A 197 4.70 0.15 -17.66
CA LEU A 197 4.65 -0.59 -16.38
C LEU A 197 5.85 -1.55 -16.25
N VAL A 198 6.18 -2.26 -17.32
CA VAL A 198 7.35 -3.17 -17.35
C VAL A 198 8.64 -2.42 -17.06
N LEU A 199 8.87 -1.31 -17.77
CA LEU A 199 10.06 -0.48 -17.57
C LEU A 199 10.12 0.11 -16.17
N ALA A 200 9.01 0.64 -15.66
CA ALA A 200 8.90 1.17 -14.30
C ALA A 200 9.24 0.10 -13.24
N SER A 201 8.77 -1.14 -13.41
CA SER A 201 9.07 -2.23 -12.49
C SER A 201 10.55 -2.61 -12.46
N ILE A 202 11.25 -2.50 -13.57
CA ILE A 202 12.70 -2.71 -13.65
C ILE A 202 13.43 -1.60 -12.90
N ILE A 203 13.07 -0.34 -13.14
CA ILE A 203 13.68 0.83 -12.48
C ILE A 203 13.45 0.74 -10.96
N GLU A 204 12.26 0.38 -10.52
CA GLU A 204 11.91 0.18 -9.12
C GLU A 204 12.79 -0.86 -8.42
N LYS A 205 13.12 -1.95 -9.12
CA LYS A 205 13.97 -3.02 -8.59
C LYS A 205 15.46 -2.71 -8.65
N GLU A 206 15.88 -1.76 -9.46
CA GLU A 206 17.29 -1.40 -9.65
C GLU A 206 17.77 -0.40 -8.59
N THR A 207 16.92 0.56 -8.20
CA THR A 207 17.30 1.53 -7.17
C THR A 207 16.15 1.84 -6.21
N GLY A 208 16.47 1.81 -4.91
CA GLY A 208 15.59 2.31 -3.86
C GLY A 208 15.80 3.80 -3.54
N ILE A 209 16.74 4.47 -4.22
CA ILE A 209 17.11 5.85 -3.94
C ILE A 209 16.36 6.80 -4.90
N PRO A 210 15.42 7.63 -4.42
CA PRO A 210 14.61 8.49 -5.29
C PRO A 210 15.43 9.42 -6.19
N SER A 211 16.54 9.96 -5.71
CA SER A 211 17.40 10.86 -6.48
C SER A 211 18.09 10.19 -7.66
N GLU A 212 18.28 8.87 -7.63
CA GLU A 212 18.94 8.10 -8.71
C GLU A 212 17.95 7.61 -9.77
N ARG A 213 16.65 7.54 -9.49
CA ARG A 213 15.65 6.96 -10.39
C ARG A 213 15.69 7.53 -11.79
N ARG A 214 15.84 8.87 -11.93
CA ARG A 214 15.92 9.52 -13.24
C ARG A 214 17.16 9.11 -14.02
N GLN A 215 18.29 8.94 -13.34
CA GLN A 215 19.54 8.52 -13.97
C GLN A 215 19.44 7.07 -14.43
N VAL A 216 18.95 6.16 -13.58
CA VAL A 216 18.70 4.76 -13.91
C VAL A 216 17.71 4.64 -15.08
N ALA A 217 16.61 5.38 -15.04
CA ALA A 217 15.64 5.43 -16.12
C ALA A 217 16.27 5.88 -17.44
N SER A 218 17.15 6.88 -17.42
CA SER A 218 17.84 7.36 -18.63
C SER A 218 18.76 6.31 -19.25
N VAL A 219 19.42 5.48 -18.43
CA VAL A 219 20.27 4.38 -18.92
C VAL A 219 19.43 3.36 -19.67
N PHE A 220 18.30 2.90 -19.08
CA PHE A 220 17.42 1.95 -19.75
C PHE A 220 16.75 2.53 -21.00
N ALA A 221 16.29 3.78 -20.94
CA ALA A 221 15.75 4.48 -22.11
C ALA A 221 16.74 4.53 -23.29
N ASN A 222 18.00 4.84 -23.01
CA ASN A 222 19.04 4.88 -24.04
C ASN A 222 19.34 3.48 -24.59
N ARG A 223 19.40 2.45 -23.74
CA ARG A 223 19.60 1.06 -24.17
C ARG A 223 18.46 0.59 -25.08
N LEU A 224 17.22 0.88 -24.74
CA LEU A 224 16.05 0.57 -25.58
C LEU A 224 16.15 1.25 -26.95
N LYS A 225 16.42 2.56 -26.99
CA LYS A 225 16.59 3.33 -28.23
C LYS A 225 17.71 2.80 -29.13
N LEU A 226 18.79 2.31 -28.54
CA LEU A 226 19.94 1.77 -29.26
C LEU A 226 19.80 0.28 -29.60
N GLY A 227 18.68 -0.37 -29.26
CA GLY A 227 18.49 -1.82 -29.43
C GLY A 227 19.46 -2.67 -28.60
N MET A 228 20.00 -2.11 -27.52
CA MET A 228 20.87 -2.80 -26.58
C MET A 228 20.08 -3.68 -25.63
N ARG A 229 20.73 -4.72 -25.08
CA ARG A 229 20.17 -5.50 -23.98
C ARG A 229 20.15 -4.66 -22.71
N LEU A 230 19.09 -4.80 -21.89
CA LEU A 230 18.96 -4.02 -20.64
C LEU A 230 19.97 -4.47 -19.58
N GLN A 231 20.29 -5.78 -19.51
CA GLN A 231 21.30 -6.37 -18.63
C GLN A 231 21.13 -5.97 -17.17
N THR A 232 19.97 -6.26 -16.61
CA THR A 232 19.60 -5.96 -15.23
C THR A 232 19.36 -7.24 -14.45
N ASP A 233 20.03 -7.38 -13.31
CA ASP A 233 19.97 -8.56 -12.44
C ASP A 233 18.55 -8.86 -11.93
N PRO A 234 17.74 -7.87 -11.50
CA PRO A 234 16.37 -8.11 -11.05
C PRO A 234 15.52 -8.88 -12.05
N SER A 235 15.67 -8.67 -13.34
CA SER A 235 14.92 -9.39 -14.38
C SER A 235 15.31 -10.87 -14.44
N VAL A 236 16.59 -11.19 -14.25
CA VAL A 236 17.08 -12.57 -14.17
C VAL A 236 16.54 -13.25 -12.91
N ILE A 237 16.60 -12.55 -11.77
CA ILE A 237 16.07 -13.04 -10.49
C ILE A 237 14.57 -13.37 -10.64
N TYR A 238 13.81 -12.47 -11.26
CA TYR A 238 12.40 -12.71 -11.50
C TYR A 238 12.17 -13.91 -12.44
N GLY A 239 12.91 -14.03 -13.53
CA GLY A 239 12.83 -15.17 -14.44
C GLY A 239 13.13 -16.54 -13.79
N ILE A 240 13.91 -16.55 -12.70
CA ILE A 240 14.21 -17.76 -11.93
C ILE A 240 13.14 -18.04 -10.86
N THR A 241 12.64 -16.99 -10.20
CA THR A 241 11.77 -17.12 -9.02
C THR A 241 10.30 -16.96 -9.33
N LEU A 242 9.96 -16.34 -10.47
CA LEU A 242 8.61 -15.87 -10.84
C LEU A 242 7.95 -15.05 -9.71
N GLY A 243 8.76 -14.28 -9.00
CA GLY A 243 8.31 -13.45 -7.90
C GLY A 243 7.90 -14.20 -6.62
N LYS A 244 7.99 -15.53 -6.60
CA LYS A 244 7.49 -16.39 -5.51
C LYS A 244 8.42 -16.48 -4.30
N ARG A 245 9.66 -16.01 -4.42
CA ARG A 245 10.65 -16.06 -3.33
C ARG A 245 11.78 -15.05 -3.57
N VAL A 246 12.41 -14.66 -2.48
CA VAL A 246 13.69 -13.92 -2.54
C VAL A 246 14.80 -14.92 -2.89
N LEU A 247 15.71 -14.55 -3.80
CA LEU A 247 16.83 -15.43 -4.18
C LEU A 247 17.80 -15.66 -3.00
N GLY A 248 17.98 -14.66 -2.12
CA GLY A 248 18.77 -14.78 -0.88
C GLY A 248 20.29 -14.90 -1.09
N ARG A 249 20.77 -14.80 -2.34
CA ARG A 249 22.17 -14.88 -2.73
C ARG A 249 22.42 -14.12 -4.03
N GLY A 250 23.67 -13.92 -4.38
CA GLY A 250 24.05 -13.39 -5.71
C GLY A 250 23.72 -14.36 -6.86
N LEU A 251 23.59 -13.81 -8.06
CA LEU A 251 23.39 -14.57 -9.29
C LEU A 251 24.66 -15.34 -9.67
N ARG A 252 24.47 -16.56 -10.17
CA ARG A 252 25.55 -17.37 -10.74
C ARG A 252 25.75 -17.05 -12.21
N LYS A 253 26.96 -17.26 -12.73
CA LYS A 253 27.26 -17.06 -14.17
C LYS A 253 26.36 -17.90 -15.09
N SER A 254 25.98 -19.12 -14.67
CA SER A 254 25.04 -19.98 -15.40
C SER A 254 23.64 -19.40 -15.45
N GLU A 255 23.19 -18.70 -14.41
CA GLU A 255 21.88 -18.06 -14.35
C GLU A 255 21.80 -16.82 -15.25
N LEU A 256 22.89 -16.04 -15.35
CA LEU A 256 23.00 -14.92 -16.30
C LEU A 256 22.95 -15.37 -17.77
N ARG A 257 23.29 -16.65 -18.04
CA ARG A 257 23.27 -17.23 -19.41
C ARG A 257 22.02 -18.06 -19.68
N ARG A 258 21.19 -18.29 -18.66
CA ARG A 258 19.98 -19.11 -18.77
C ARG A 258 18.96 -18.36 -19.63
N ASP A 259 18.46 -19.00 -20.66
CA ASP A 259 17.40 -18.47 -21.49
C ASP A 259 16.05 -18.58 -20.78
N THR A 260 15.59 -17.46 -20.26
CA THR A 260 14.23 -17.26 -19.75
C THR A 260 13.66 -15.99 -20.38
N PRO A 261 12.34 -15.90 -20.60
CA PRO A 261 11.74 -14.72 -21.23
C PRO A 261 12.09 -13.38 -20.52
N TRP A 262 12.37 -13.42 -19.22
CA TRP A 262 12.75 -12.24 -18.44
C TRP A 262 14.25 -11.94 -18.42
N ASN A 263 15.10 -12.83 -18.94
CA ASN A 263 16.55 -12.62 -18.85
C ASN A 263 17.04 -11.56 -19.85
N THR A 264 17.21 -10.34 -19.39
CA THR A 264 17.67 -9.21 -20.18
C THR A 264 19.17 -9.19 -20.49
N TYR A 265 19.94 -10.18 -20.02
CA TYR A 265 21.32 -10.43 -20.50
C TYR A 265 21.33 -11.25 -21.80
N VAL A 266 20.28 -12.03 -22.04
CA VAL A 266 20.16 -12.89 -23.24
C VAL A 266 19.24 -12.23 -24.25
N ASN A 267 18.09 -11.75 -23.82
CA ASN A 267 17.06 -11.17 -24.66
C ASN A 267 17.21 -9.65 -24.82
N LYS A 268 16.87 -9.10 -25.99
CA LYS A 268 16.80 -7.67 -26.27
C LYS A 268 15.42 -7.13 -25.91
N GLY A 269 15.36 -5.83 -25.61
CA GLY A 269 14.11 -5.15 -25.30
C GLY A 269 13.61 -5.40 -23.89
N LEU A 270 12.33 -5.13 -23.67
CA LEU A 270 11.65 -5.34 -22.39
C LEU A 270 11.27 -6.82 -22.23
N PRO A 271 11.23 -7.33 -20.97
CA PRO A 271 10.68 -8.63 -20.69
C PRO A 271 9.15 -8.63 -20.91
N PRO A 272 8.52 -9.83 -20.99
CA PRO A 272 7.09 -9.95 -21.38
C PRO A 272 6.11 -9.41 -20.33
N SER A 273 6.56 -9.19 -19.09
CA SER A 273 5.73 -8.61 -18.03
C SER A 273 6.56 -7.78 -17.07
N ALA A 274 5.90 -6.99 -16.25
CA ALA A 274 6.50 -6.40 -15.07
C ALA A 274 7.13 -7.48 -14.17
N ILE A 275 8.09 -7.08 -13.32
CA ILE A 275 8.82 -7.96 -12.39
C ILE A 275 8.55 -7.63 -10.92
N ALA A 276 7.76 -6.61 -10.67
CA ALA A 276 7.28 -6.16 -9.36
C ALA A 276 6.21 -5.09 -9.52
N SER A 277 5.58 -4.68 -8.43
CA SER A 277 4.68 -3.53 -8.37
C SER A 277 5.49 -2.25 -8.12
N PRO A 278 5.62 -1.35 -9.12
CA PRO A 278 6.38 -0.13 -8.97
C PRO A 278 5.61 0.93 -8.18
N GLY A 279 6.33 1.85 -7.51
CA GLY A 279 5.79 3.05 -6.91
C GLY A 279 5.34 4.09 -7.95
N LEU A 280 4.86 5.23 -7.46
CA LEU A 280 4.39 6.33 -8.31
C LEU A 280 5.54 7.28 -8.75
N ALA A 281 6.66 7.28 -8.03
CA ALA A 281 7.77 8.22 -8.21
C ALA A 281 8.72 7.84 -9.35
#